data_d5363356ebbb25c26112366d26100dd1
#
_entry.id   d5363356ebbb25c26112366d26100dd1
#
_cell.length_a   1.000
_cell.length_b   1.000
_cell.length_c   1.000
_cell.angle_alpha   90.00
_cell.angle_beta   90.00
_cell.angle_gamma   90.00
#
_symmetry.space_group_name_H-M   'P 1'
#
loop_
_entity.id
_entity.type
_entity.pdbx_description
1 polymer ?
#
loop_
_entity_poly.entity_id
_entity_poly.type
_entity_poly.pdbx_seq_one_letter_code
_entity_poly.pdbx_strand_id
1 'polypeptide(L)'
;MTERSEYYHFYNGEKAALPFSSAEYEARLNGLRAVMHQHGVSATLLTSMQAIAYYSGFLYCAFGRPYGLVVTADSSFTISAGIDGGQPWRRCYGENITYTDWQRNNFWAAVASVTGKQAVIGYEADHLTLAQHDRLHACLEPSNLVDLAPASMTQRMLKSEAEIALIRAGAEIADIGGYAIRAAIKDQARELDIAIA
;
A
#
# COMPACT_ATOMS: atom_id res chain seq x y z
N MET A 1 -1.27 -35.94 -5.04
CA MET A 1 -0.58 -34.72 -4.64
C MET A 1 -1.64 -33.71 -4.26
N THR A 2 -1.71 -33.27 -3.02
CA THR A 2 -2.64 -32.20 -2.59
C THR A 2 -2.23 -30.93 -3.34
N GLU A 3 -3.15 -30.37 -4.09
CA GLU A 3 -2.97 -29.09 -4.79
C GLU A 3 -2.70 -28.02 -3.74
N ARG A 4 -1.58 -27.31 -3.86
CA ARG A 4 -1.23 -26.22 -2.95
C ARG A 4 -1.99 -24.97 -3.37
N SER A 5 -2.68 -24.34 -2.43
CA SER A 5 -3.36 -23.07 -2.71
C SER A 5 -2.37 -22.00 -3.14
N GLU A 6 -2.74 -21.19 -4.12
CA GLU A 6 -1.95 -20.05 -4.60
C GLU A 6 -2.04 -18.86 -3.64
N TYR A 7 -3.18 -18.70 -2.98
CA TYR A 7 -3.46 -17.64 -2.01
C TYR A 7 -4.54 -18.10 -1.02
N TYR A 8 -4.69 -17.35 0.06
CA TYR A 8 -5.71 -17.58 1.10
C TYR A 8 -6.01 -16.28 1.85
N HIS A 9 -7.15 -16.24 2.53
CA HIS A 9 -7.46 -15.20 3.52
C HIS A 9 -6.87 -15.62 4.86
N PHE A 10 -6.10 -14.72 5.47
CA PHE A 10 -5.42 -15.01 6.72
C PHE A 10 -5.77 -13.97 7.77
N TYR A 11 -6.63 -14.37 8.69
CA TYR A 11 -7.05 -13.54 9.82
C TYR A 11 -6.27 -13.96 11.06
N ASN A 12 -5.52 -13.04 11.64
CA ASN A 12 -4.65 -13.33 12.79
C ASN A 12 -4.90 -12.32 13.92
N GLY A 13 -5.77 -12.70 14.85
CA GLY A 13 -6.12 -11.89 16.01
C GLY A 13 -7.00 -10.68 15.66
N GLU A 14 -6.87 -9.61 16.42
CA GLU A 14 -7.66 -8.40 16.26
C GLU A 14 -6.96 -7.38 15.35
N LYS A 15 -7.74 -6.51 14.70
CA LYS A 15 -7.22 -5.36 13.96
C LYS A 15 -6.50 -4.40 14.92
N ALA A 16 -5.31 -3.96 14.55
CA ALA A 16 -4.59 -2.92 15.26
C ALA A 16 -5.23 -1.54 15.01
N ALA A 17 -5.07 -0.63 15.95
CA ALA A 17 -5.44 0.76 15.73
C ALA A 17 -4.61 1.34 14.59
N LEU A 18 -5.28 1.98 13.63
CA LEU A 18 -4.64 2.65 12.50
C LEU A 18 -4.42 4.13 12.83
N PRO A 19 -3.48 4.81 12.13
CA PRO A 19 -3.19 6.23 12.35
C PRO A 19 -4.39 7.16 12.09
N PHE A 20 -5.29 6.75 11.20
CA PHE A 20 -6.48 7.51 10.83
C PHE A 20 -7.76 6.74 11.14
N SER A 21 -8.87 7.47 11.21
CA SER A 21 -10.19 6.88 11.38
C SER A 21 -10.64 6.11 10.14
N SER A 22 -11.59 5.18 10.32
CA SER A 22 -12.22 4.48 9.20
C SER A 22 -12.88 5.45 8.22
N ALA A 23 -13.46 6.55 8.71
CA ALA A 23 -14.05 7.58 7.86
C ALA A 23 -13.03 8.27 6.94
N GLU A 24 -11.81 8.50 7.44
CA GLU A 24 -10.73 9.08 6.64
C GLU A 24 -10.29 8.12 5.52
N TYR A 25 -10.08 6.83 5.83
CA TYR A 25 -9.75 5.85 4.80
C TYR A 25 -10.86 5.68 3.77
N GLU A 26 -12.11 5.67 4.21
CA GLU A 26 -13.24 5.57 3.28
C GLU A 26 -13.35 6.80 2.38
N ALA A 27 -13.12 8.00 2.89
CA ALA A 27 -13.08 9.22 2.08
C ALA A 27 -11.99 9.16 1.00
N ARG A 28 -10.79 8.65 1.35
CA ARG A 28 -9.69 8.45 0.40
C ARG A 28 -10.05 7.45 -0.69
N LEU A 29 -10.60 6.29 -0.30
CA LEU A 29 -11.04 5.27 -1.24
C LEU A 29 -12.15 5.76 -2.16
N ASN A 30 -13.10 6.53 -1.63
CA ASN A 30 -14.19 7.11 -2.42
C ASN A 30 -13.67 8.15 -3.43
N GLY A 31 -12.63 8.92 -3.07
CA GLY A 31 -11.94 9.79 -4.03
C GLY A 31 -11.33 9.00 -5.20
N LEU A 32 -10.64 7.89 -4.92
CA LEU A 32 -10.09 7.02 -5.96
C LEU A 32 -11.20 6.37 -6.79
N ARG A 33 -12.25 5.86 -6.17
CA ARG A 33 -13.41 5.26 -6.85
C ARG A 33 -14.12 6.23 -7.77
N ALA A 34 -14.21 7.52 -7.41
CA ALA A 34 -14.75 8.54 -8.28
C ALA A 34 -13.91 8.70 -9.57
N VAL A 35 -12.58 8.68 -9.45
CA VAL A 35 -11.69 8.69 -10.62
C VAL A 35 -11.82 7.41 -11.43
N MET A 36 -11.86 6.24 -10.78
CA MET A 36 -12.11 4.96 -11.46
C MET A 36 -13.39 5.00 -12.31
N HIS A 37 -14.48 5.50 -11.72
CA HIS A 37 -15.75 5.65 -12.42
C HIS A 37 -15.65 6.58 -13.65
N GLN A 38 -14.98 7.73 -13.52
CA GLN A 38 -14.78 8.67 -14.63
C GLN A 38 -14.03 8.04 -15.82
N HIS A 39 -13.11 7.11 -15.55
CA HIS A 39 -12.30 6.44 -16.57
C HIS A 39 -12.80 5.04 -16.95
N GLY A 40 -13.97 4.62 -16.44
CA GLY A 40 -14.51 3.28 -16.70
C GLY A 40 -13.65 2.14 -16.16
N VAL A 41 -12.88 2.39 -15.11
CA VAL A 41 -11.99 1.42 -14.47
C VAL A 41 -12.78 0.55 -13.50
N SER A 42 -12.67 -0.77 -13.64
CA SER A 42 -13.38 -1.75 -12.81
C SER A 42 -12.65 -2.04 -11.50
N ALA A 43 -11.33 -2.08 -11.54
CA ALA A 43 -10.47 -2.29 -10.38
C ALA A 43 -9.14 -1.54 -10.57
N THR A 44 -8.53 -1.10 -9.48
CA THR A 44 -7.21 -0.44 -9.52
C THR A 44 -6.22 -1.24 -8.70
N LEU A 45 -5.07 -1.58 -9.31
CA LEU A 45 -3.92 -2.16 -8.64
C LEU A 45 -2.89 -1.06 -8.33
N LEU A 46 -2.71 -0.79 -7.06
CA LEU A 46 -1.67 0.10 -6.53
C LEU A 46 -0.51 -0.75 -6.00
N THR A 47 0.71 -0.36 -6.33
CA THR A 47 1.93 -1.11 -5.97
C THR A 47 2.96 -0.25 -5.26
N SER A 48 2.85 1.08 -5.30
CA SER A 48 3.75 1.95 -4.57
C SER A 48 3.45 1.91 -3.06
N MET A 49 4.52 1.92 -2.26
CA MET A 49 4.41 1.94 -0.80
C MET A 49 3.57 3.14 -0.33
N GLN A 50 3.73 4.28 -0.97
CA GLN A 50 3.02 5.52 -0.64
C GLN A 50 1.52 5.40 -0.87
N ALA A 51 1.09 4.86 -2.02
CA ALA A 51 -0.32 4.67 -2.31
C ALA A 51 -0.94 3.59 -1.42
N ILE A 52 -0.27 2.46 -1.22
CA ILE A 52 -0.75 1.40 -0.33
C ILE A 52 -0.95 1.94 1.09
N ALA A 53 0.04 2.66 1.63
CA ALA A 53 -0.07 3.26 2.97
C ALA A 53 -1.18 4.31 3.05
N TYR A 54 -1.35 5.13 2.02
CA TYR A 54 -2.37 6.19 1.99
C TYR A 54 -3.79 5.63 2.00
N TYR A 55 -4.07 4.62 1.16
CA TYR A 55 -5.42 4.07 1.00
C TYR A 55 -5.76 2.95 1.97
N SER A 56 -4.76 2.27 2.56
CA SER A 56 -5.00 1.13 3.45
C SER A 56 -4.41 1.29 4.86
N GLY A 57 -3.55 2.26 5.09
CA GLY A 57 -2.83 2.40 6.35
C GLY A 57 -1.68 1.39 6.52
N PHE A 58 -1.55 0.42 5.63
CA PHE A 58 -0.50 -0.57 5.73
C PHE A 58 0.83 -0.05 5.19
N LEU A 59 1.76 0.18 6.10
CA LEU A 59 3.14 0.52 5.77
C LEU A 59 3.97 -0.77 5.76
N TYR A 60 4.49 -1.15 4.62
CA TYR A 60 5.31 -2.34 4.45
C TYR A 60 6.73 -2.02 4.00
N CYS A 61 7.60 -3.00 4.18
CA CYS A 61 8.98 -2.93 3.72
C CYS A 61 9.16 -3.91 2.55
N ALA A 62 9.53 -3.40 1.39
CA ALA A 62 9.70 -4.23 0.19
C ALA A 62 11.09 -4.90 0.20
N PHE A 63 11.13 -6.19 0.52
CA PHE A 63 12.33 -7.03 0.43
C PHE A 63 12.27 -8.02 -0.75
N GLY A 64 11.98 -7.51 -1.95
CA GLY A 64 11.92 -8.35 -3.15
C GLY A 64 10.66 -9.21 -3.30
N ARG A 65 9.66 -9.07 -2.42
CA ARG A 65 8.34 -9.65 -2.56
C ARG A 65 7.38 -8.60 -3.11
N PRO A 66 6.54 -8.93 -4.10
CA PRO A 66 5.52 -7.98 -4.57
C PRO A 66 4.45 -7.76 -3.51
N TYR A 67 4.03 -6.52 -3.37
CA TYR A 67 2.89 -6.08 -2.59
C TYR A 67 1.95 -5.30 -3.48
N GLY A 68 0.67 -5.30 -3.13
CA GLY A 68 -0.33 -4.52 -3.84
C GLY A 68 -1.51 -4.16 -2.96
N LEU A 69 -2.25 -3.16 -3.40
CA LEU A 69 -3.59 -2.87 -2.94
C LEU A 69 -4.51 -2.89 -4.16
N VAL A 70 -5.50 -3.74 -4.14
CA VAL A 70 -6.56 -3.77 -5.16
C VAL A 70 -7.77 -3.05 -4.59
N VAL A 71 -8.24 -2.03 -5.31
CA VAL A 71 -9.46 -1.27 -4.98
C VAL A 71 -10.51 -1.56 -6.05
N THR A 72 -11.70 -1.95 -5.62
CA THR A 72 -12.88 -2.13 -6.46
C THR A 72 -13.93 -1.07 -6.12
N ALA A 73 -15.08 -1.13 -6.78
CA ALA A 73 -16.18 -0.19 -6.53
C ALA A 73 -16.65 -0.17 -5.07
N ASP A 74 -16.56 -1.29 -4.37
CA ASP A 74 -17.13 -1.50 -3.03
C ASP A 74 -16.14 -2.01 -1.98
N SER A 75 -14.94 -2.48 -2.40
CA SER A 75 -14.01 -3.17 -1.53
C SER A 75 -12.57 -2.72 -1.74
N SER A 76 -11.69 -3.05 -0.80
CA SER A 76 -10.25 -2.89 -0.93
C SER A 76 -9.51 -4.06 -0.29
N PHE A 77 -8.50 -4.59 -0.98
CA PHE A 77 -7.73 -5.76 -0.57
C PHE A 77 -6.24 -5.47 -0.66
N THR A 78 -5.55 -5.51 0.45
CA THR A 78 -4.09 -5.61 0.41
C THR A 78 -3.68 -7.01 -0.03
N ILE A 79 -2.74 -7.12 -0.96
CA ILE A 79 -2.21 -8.38 -1.45
C ILE A 79 -0.78 -8.52 -0.90
N SER A 80 -0.56 -9.50 -0.04
CA SER A 80 0.68 -9.63 0.73
C SER A 80 1.29 -11.02 0.64
N ALA A 81 2.59 -11.12 0.91
CA ALA A 81 3.33 -12.37 0.87
C ALA A 81 3.05 -13.26 2.10
N GLY A 82 3.11 -14.57 1.92
CA GLY A 82 2.93 -15.55 2.98
C GLY A 82 3.89 -15.40 4.15
N ILE A 83 5.10 -14.92 3.89
CA ILE A 83 6.11 -14.67 4.92
C ILE A 83 5.66 -13.63 5.97
N ASP A 84 4.80 -12.69 5.58
CA ASP A 84 4.28 -11.65 6.47
C ASP A 84 2.92 -12.02 7.09
N GLY A 85 2.52 -13.27 6.97
CA GLY A 85 1.19 -13.78 7.27
C GLY A 85 0.57 -13.20 8.54
N GLY A 86 -0.63 -12.64 8.39
CA GLY A 86 -1.44 -12.04 9.45
C GLY A 86 -1.11 -10.59 9.80
N GLN A 87 0.10 -10.10 9.57
CA GLN A 87 0.43 -8.70 9.87
C GLN A 87 -0.26 -7.70 8.95
N PRO A 88 -0.29 -7.90 7.62
CA PRO A 88 -1.03 -7.02 6.72
C PRO A 88 -2.51 -6.92 7.08
N TRP A 89 -3.19 -8.03 7.34
CA TRP A 89 -4.59 -8.02 7.74
C TRP A 89 -4.82 -7.21 9.03
N ARG A 90 -3.97 -7.38 10.03
CA ARG A 90 -4.10 -6.67 11.32
C ARG A 90 -3.91 -5.17 11.19
N ARG A 91 -3.09 -4.73 10.23
CA ARG A 91 -2.60 -3.34 10.10
C ARG A 91 -3.12 -2.62 8.86
N CYS A 92 -4.11 -3.16 8.17
CA CYS A 92 -4.73 -2.50 7.04
C CYS A 92 -6.19 -2.13 7.30
N TYR A 93 -6.63 -1.06 6.67
CA TYR A 93 -8.03 -0.79 6.43
C TYR A 93 -8.49 -1.65 5.25
N GLY A 94 -9.70 -2.21 5.32
CA GLY A 94 -10.17 -3.19 4.32
C GLY A 94 -9.70 -4.62 4.62
N GLU A 95 -9.67 -5.44 3.60
CA GLU A 95 -9.35 -6.84 3.66
C GLU A 95 -7.90 -7.15 3.26
N ASN A 96 -7.49 -8.40 3.45
CA ASN A 96 -6.18 -8.88 3.02
C ASN A 96 -6.30 -10.24 2.35
N ILE A 97 -5.57 -10.41 1.26
CA ILE A 97 -5.31 -11.71 0.63
C ILE A 97 -3.81 -11.98 0.72
N THR A 98 -3.47 -13.13 1.28
CA THR A 98 -2.08 -13.57 1.42
C THR A 98 -1.77 -14.58 0.33
N TYR A 99 -0.85 -14.22 -0.58
CA TYR A 99 -0.39 -15.17 -1.59
C TYR A 99 0.72 -16.07 -1.05
N THR A 100 0.79 -17.30 -1.55
CA THR A 100 1.81 -18.28 -1.16
C THR A 100 3.07 -18.13 -2.02
N ASP A 101 4.25 -18.37 -1.43
CA ASP A 101 5.54 -18.06 -2.04
C ASP A 101 6.13 -19.18 -2.92
N TRP A 102 5.41 -20.27 -3.10
CA TRP A 102 5.94 -21.43 -3.82
C TRP A 102 5.96 -21.27 -5.35
N GLN A 103 5.21 -20.29 -5.91
CA GLN A 103 5.31 -19.89 -7.31
C GLN A 103 5.30 -18.37 -7.46
N ARG A 104 6.04 -17.86 -8.45
CA ARG A 104 6.16 -16.41 -8.70
C ARG A 104 4.87 -15.72 -9.13
N ASN A 105 3.96 -16.47 -9.75
CA ASN A 105 2.70 -15.93 -10.26
C ASN A 105 1.57 -15.92 -9.22
N ASN A 106 1.78 -16.47 -8.02
CA ASN A 106 0.75 -16.52 -6.99
C ASN A 106 0.28 -15.12 -6.54
N PHE A 107 1.16 -14.13 -6.56
CA PHE A 107 0.75 -12.73 -6.37
C PHE A 107 -0.30 -12.30 -7.41
N TRP A 108 -0.05 -12.60 -8.68
CA TRP A 108 -0.96 -12.24 -9.77
C TRP A 108 -2.25 -13.04 -9.74
N ALA A 109 -2.20 -14.30 -9.31
CA ALA A 109 -3.40 -15.11 -9.07
C ALA A 109 -4.27 -14.49 -7.96
N ALA A 110 -3.66 -14.02 -6.88
CA ALA A 110 -4.35 -13.29 -5.82
C ALA A 110 -4.96 -11.96 -6.31
N VAL A 111 -4.24 -11.20 -7.12
CA VAL A 111 -4.78 -9.99 -7.76
C VAL A 111 -5.96 -10.34 -8.67
N ALA A 112 -5.82 -11.35 -9.55
CA ALA A 112 -6.86 -11.77 -10.49
C ALA A 112 -8.14 -12.27 -9.79
N SER A 113 -8.03 -12.84 -8.58
CA SER A 113 -9.20 -13.27 -7.80
C SER A 113 -10.12 -12.12 -7.39
N VAL A 114 -9.57 -10.89 -7.33
CA VAL A 114 -10.31 -9.67 -6.97
C VAL A 114 -10.71 -8.88 -8.22
N THR A 115 -9.79 -8.69 -9.15
CA THR A 115 -10.03 -7.85 -10.34
C THR A 115 -10.91 -8.56 -11.38
N GLY A 116 -10.87 -9.88 -11.41
CA GLY A 116 -11.36 -10.67 -12.54
C GLY A 116 -10.42 -10.58 -13.76
N LYS A 117 -10.72 -11.39 -14.78
CA LYS A 117 -10.06 -11.32 -16.09
C LYS A 117 -10.83 -10.38 -17.03
N GLN A 118 -10.12 -9.85 -18.03
CA GLN A 118 -10.67 -8.94 -19.06
C GLN A 118 -11.30 -7.65 -18.49
N ALA A 119 -10.94 -7.28 -17.26
CA ALA A 119 -11.36 -6.03 -16.64
C ALA A 119 -10.59 -4.83 -17.22
N VAL A 120 -11.17 -3.63 -17.10
CA VAL A 120 -10.41 -2.38 -17.26
C VAL A 120 -9.71 -2.12 -15.94
N ILE A 121 -8.38 -2.14 -15.95
CA ILE A 121 -7.56 -2.05 -14.73
C ILE A 121 -6.83 -0.71 -14.66
N GLY A 122 -7.04 0.01 -13.57
CA GLY A 122 -6.21 1.13 -13.18
C GLY A 122 -4.88 0.66 -12.57
N TYR A 123 -3.80 1.37 -12.83
CA TYR A 123 -2.48 1.03 -12.30
C TYR A 123 -1.61 2.28 -12.10
N GLU A 124 -0.45 2.13 -11.48
CA GLU A 124 0.55 3.18 -11.33
C GLU A 124 1.65 2.98 -12.38
N ALA A 125 1.62 3.76 -13.47
CA ALA A 125 2.59 3.64 -14.55
C ALA A 125 4.01 4.09 -14.15
N ASP A 126 4.11 4.97 -13.16
CA ASP A 126 5.37 5.48 -12.62
C ASP A 126 6.04 4.52 -11.62
N HIS A 127 5.35 3.46 -11.19
CA HIS A 127 5.88 2.50 -10.22
C HIS A 127 6.00 1.07 -10.77
N LEU A 128 5.10 0.65 -11.65
CA LEU A 128 5.11 -0.71 -12.18
C LEU A 128 6.28 -0.91 -13.15
N THR A 129 7.18 -1.85 -12.87
CA THR A 129 8.27 -2.18 -13.80
C THR A 129 7.76 -2.83 -15.08
N LEU A 130 8.50 -2.75 -16.19
CA LEU A 130 8.12 -3.42 -17.43
C LEU A 130 7.87 -4.92 -17.23
N ALA A 131 8.72 -5.61 -16.45
CA ALA A 131 8.55 -7.02 -16.16
C ALA A 131 7.28 -7.33 -15.37
N GLN A 132 6.86 -6.46 -14.49
CA GLN A 132 5.58 -6.57 -13.75
C GLN A 132 4.39 -6.27 -14.66
N HIS A 133 4.51 -5.28 -15.54
CA HIS A 133 3.50 -4.95 -16.55
C HIS A 133 3.25 -6.13 -17.48
N ASP A 134 4.31 -6.78 -17.99
CA ASP A 134 4.19 -7.97 -18.83
C ASP A 134 3.48 -9.12 -18.09
N ARG A 135 3.79 -9.31 -16.80
CA ARG A 135 3.11 -10.31 -15.98
C ARG A 135 1.66 -9.97 -15.69
N LEU A 136 1.34 -8.69 -15.48
CA LEU A 136 -0.03 -8.21 -15.35
C LEU A 136 -0.83 -8.61 -16.59
N HIS A 137 -0.31 -8.31 -17.79
CA HIS A 137 -0.95 -8.69 -19.04
C HIS A 137 -1.12 -10.20 -19.18
N ALA A 138 -0.07 -10.97 -18.89
CA ALA A 138 -0.11 -12.43 -19.04
C ALA A 138 -1.06 -13.13 -18.05
N CYS A 139 -1.25 -12.58 -16.85
CA CYS A 139 -2.04 -13.24 -15.80
C CYS A 139 -3.49 -12.74 -15.72
N LEU A 140 -3.73 -11.46 -15.99
CA LEU A 140 -5.05 -10.84 -15.87
C LEU A 140 -5.75 -10.64 -17.20
N GLU A 141 -5.00 -10.61 -18.31
CA GLU A 141 -5.54 -10.40 -19.67
C GLU A 141 -6.48 -9.18 -19.70
N PRO A 142 -6.06 -7.98 -19.23
CA PRO A 142 -6.95 -6.85 -19.09
C PRO A 142 -7.46 -6.39 -20.44
N SER A 143 -8.73 -5.97 -20.50
CA SER A 143 -9.30 -5.38 -21.72
C SER A 143 -8.71 -4.00 -22.02
N ASN A 144 -8.31 -3.28 -20.99
CA ASN A 144 -7.59 -2.00 -21.06
C ASN A 144 -6.83 -1.73 -19.76
N LEU A 145 -5.76 -0.93 -19.86
CA LEU A 145 -5.00 -0.39 -18.73
C LEU A 145 -5.09 1.13 -18.72
N VAL A 146 -5.36 1.69 -17.55
CA VAL A 146 -5.48 3.15 -17.34
C VAL A 146 -4.49 3.59 -16.26
N ASP A 147 -3.61 4.51 -16.61
CA ASP A 147 -2.70 5.09 -15.61
C ASP A 147 -3.46 6.02 -14.66
N LEU A 148 -3.49 5.67 -13.38
CA LEU A 148 -4.10 6.45 -12.30
C LEU A 148 -3.08 7.09 -11.35
N ALA A 149 -1.78 6.96 -11.61
CA ALA A 149 -0.74 7.57 -10.78
C ALA A 149 -0.91 9.09 -10.66
N PRO A 150 -1.18 9.87 -11.74
CA PRO A 150 -1.38 11.31 -11.63
C PRO A 150 -2.59 11.68 -10.75
N ALA A 151 -3.69 10.93 -10.85
CA ALA A 151 -4.90 11.19 -10.07
C ALA A 151 -4.68 10.86 -8.58
N SER A 152 -4.05 9.73 -8.28
CA SER A 152 -3.65 9.36 -6.91
C SER A 152 -2.69 10.39 -6.31
N MET A 153 -1.71 10.87 -7.09
CA MET A 153 -0.80 11.93 -6.63
C MET A 153 -1.55 13.22 -6.31
N THR A 154 -2.46 13.67 -7.19
CA THR A 154 -3.25 14.88 -6.97
C THR A 154 -4.08 14.79 -5.69
N GLN A 155 -4.71 13.66 -5.44
CA GLN A 155 -5.48 13.43 -4.21
C GLN A 155 -4.58 13.52 -2.96
N ARG A 156 -3.39 12.96 -3.00
CA ARG A 156 -2.41 12.98 -1.89
C ARG A 156 -1.74 14.33 -1.68
N MET A 157 -1.74 15.21 -2.67
CA MET A 157 -1.18 16.57 -2.55
C MET A 157 -2.05 17.46 -1.63
N LEU A 158 -3.35 17.26 -1.60
CA LEU A 158 -4.25 17.98 -0.71
C LEU A 158 -4.38 17.20 0.61
N LYS A 159 -3.94 17.82 1.70
CA LYS A 159 -3.90 17.18 3.03
C LYS A 159 -5.20 17.42 3.79
N SER A 160 -5.72 16.38 4.41
CA SER A 160 -6.80 16.51 5.38
C SER A 160 -6.31 17.15 6.69
N GLU A 161 -7.22 17.63 7.51
CA GLU A 161 -6.88 18.16 8.85
C GLU A 161 -6.21 17.09 9.72
N ALA A 162 -6.62 15.82 9.59
CA ALA A 162 -6.01 14.70 10.31
C ALA A 162 -4.56 14.44 9.85
N GLU A 163 -4.29 14.55 8.56
CA GLU A 163 -2.94 14.45 8.01
C GLU A 163 -2.06 15.62 8.47
N ILE A 164 -2.60 16.84 8.47
CA ILE A 164 -1.90 18.04 8.94
C ILE A 164 -1.53 17.88 10.42
N ALA A 165 -2.43 17.36 11.24
CA ALA A 165 -2.17 17.12 12.65
C ALA A 165 -0.99 16.14 12.87
N LEU A 166 -0.95 15.03 12.12
CA LEU A 166 0.16 14.09 12.19
C LEU A 166 1.47 14.66 11.66
N ILE A 167 1.42 15.47 10.60
CA ILE A 167 2.62 16.15 10.07
C ILE A 167 3.19 17.12 11.11
N ARG A 168 2.33 17.88 11.81
CA ARG A 168 2.76 18.77 12.90
C ARG A 168 3.40 18.00 14.05
N ALA A 169 2.76 16.94 14.52
CA ALA A 169 3.34 16.09 15.56
C ALA A 169 4.69 15.49 15.14
N GLY A 170 4.83 15.06 13.89
CA GLY A 170 6.10 14.59 13.34
C GLY A 170 7.18 15.68 13.31
N ALA A 171 6.81 16.92 12.95
CA ALA A 171 7.71 18.06 12.96
C ALA A 171 8.20 18.40 14.38
N GLU A 172 7.31 18.39 15.38
CA GLU A 172 7.65 18.60 16.80
C GLU A 172 8.66 17.55 17.29
N ILE A 173 8.46 16.27 16.95
CA ILE A 173 9.41 15.20 17.28
C ILE A 173 10.77 15.43 16.61
N ALA A 174 10.78 15.85 15.34
CA ALA A 174 12.00 16.16 14.61
C ALA A 174 12.77 17.33 15.24
N ASP A 175 12.04 18.36 15.71
CA ASP A 175 12.64 19.51 16.40
C ASP A 175 13.28 19.08 17.74
N ILE A 176 12.63 18.23 18.52
CA ILE A 176 13.18 17.67 19.77
C ILE A 176 14.51 16.94 19.48
N GLY A 177 14.54 16.07 18.47
CA GLY A 177 15.75 15.39 18.03
C GLY A 177 16.84 16.37 17.56
N GLY A 178 16.46 17.39 16.78
CA GLY A 178 17.37 18.43 16.32
C GLY A 178 18.01 19.22 17.46
N TYR A 179 17.24 19.58 18.48
CA TYR A 179 17.77 20.24 19.68
C TYR A 179 18.68 19.31 20.51
N ALA A 180 18.35 18.03 20.64
CA ALA A 180 19.21 17.06 21.33
C ALA A 180 20.57 16.90 20.62
N ILE A 181 20.55 16.73 19.30
CA ILE A 181 21.78 16.67 18.48
C ILE A 181 22.62 17.94 18.66
N ARG A 182 22.01 19.12 18.55
CA ARG A 182 22.70 20.40 18.74
C ARG A 182 23.37 20.50 20.11
N ALA A 183 22.70 20.03 21.17
CA ALA A 183 23.24 20.04 22.53
C ALA A 183 24.39 19.04 22.73
N ALA A 184 24.38 17.93 21.98
CA ALA A 184 25.41 16.90 22.04
C ALA A 184 26.69 17.27 21.29
N ILE A 185 26.63 18.22 20.33
CA ILE A 185 27.82 18.70 19.59
C ILE A 185 28.68 19.54 20.53
N LYS A 186 29.82 18.97 20.95
CA LYS A 186 30.83 19.59 21.83
C LYS A 186 32.21 19.31 21.27
N ASP A 187 33.20 20.09 21.71
CA ASP A 187 34.59 19.80 21.38
C ASP A 187 34.94 18.36 21.76
N GLN A 188 35.59 17.62 20.87
CA GLN A 188 35.97 16.20 21.01
C GLN A 188 34.82 15.21 21.18
N ALA A 189 33.55 15.58 20.91
CA ALA A 189 32.44 14.64 20.86
C ALA A 189 32.64 13.65 19.70
N ARG A 190 32.42 12.36 19.96
CA ARG A 190 32.46 11.35 18.90
C ARG A 190 31.13 11.36 18.15
N GLU A 191 31.17 10.99 16.87
CA GLU A 191 29.98 10.86 16.04
C GLU A 191 28.89 9.98 16.71
N LEU A 192 29.31 8.88 17.33
CA LEU A 192 28.38 7.99 18.04
C LEU A 192 27.70 8.69 19.24
N ASP A 193 28.39 9.54 19.98
CA ASP A 193 27.84 10.27 21.13
C ASP A 193 26.74 11.25 20.66
N ILE A 194 26.89 11.80 19.46
CA ILE A 194 25.89 12.68 18.83
C ILE A 194 24.71 11.85 18.28
N ALA A 195 24.99 10.69 17.71
CA ALA A 195 23.96 9.84 17.09
C ALA A 195 23.00 9.19 18.11
N ILE A 196 23.42 9.02 19.36
CA ILE A 196 22.60 8.42 20.43
C ILE A 196 21.96 9.44 21.37
N ALA A 197 22.18 10.72 21.14
CA ALA A 197 21.60 11.82 21.96
C ALA A 197 20.15 12.08 21.56
#